data_777f59fe874dde1a21158cc412ed3b76
#
_entry.id   777f59fe874dde1a21158cc412ed3b76
#
_cell.length_a   1.000
_cell.length_b   1.000
_cell.length_c   1.000
_cell.angle_alpha   90.00
_cell.angle_beta   90.00
_cell.angle_gamma   90.00
#
_symmetry.space_group_name_H-M   'P 1'
#
loop_
_entity.id
_entity.type
_entity.pdbx_description
1 polymer ?
#
loop_
_entity_poly.entity_id
_entity_poly.type
_entity_poly.pdbx_seq_one_letter_code
_entity_poly.pdbx_strand_id
1 'polypeptide(L)'
;MCRSALLSTAAGKQFFLLPVGIDEGTSTIARAHLVTETAQLLTALNVRPKVGVLSGGRSEDKGRTEAVDRTLASAEALTEQLRSAGLDATNYNILIEDATESSNILVAPDGVSGNLIFRTLVFLGDGKGHGAPFFGIPYTFVDTSRAGAAFGDAIIMAGALSNLAQA
;
A
#
# COMPACT_ATOMS: atom_id res chain seq x y z
N MET A 1 1.64 -14.79 1.18
CA MET A 1 2.88 -14.00 1.27
C MET A 1 2.68 -12.78 0.40
N CYS A 2 2.70 -11.59 0.98
CA CYS A 2 2.40 -10.32 0.31
C CYS A 2 3.35 -9.24 0.83
N ARG A 3 3.53 -8.16 0.05
CA ARG A 3 4.45 -7.07 0.37
C ARG A 3 3.78 -5.69 0.31
N SER A 4 4.28 -4.78 1.14
CA SER A 4 3.93 -3.35 1.12
C SER A 4 5.18 -2.54 0.80
N ALA A 5 5.16 -1.69 -0.21
CA ALA A 5 6.30 -0.86 -0.56
C ALA A 5 6.27 0.47 0.20
N LEU A 6 7.31 0.78 0.98
CA LEU A 6 7.48 2.11 1.55
C LEU A 6 8.01 3.06 0.47
N LEU A 7 7.28 4.12 0.21
CA LEU A 7 7.56 5.12 -0.80
C LEU A 7 7.63 6.52 -0.19
N SER A 8 8.33 7.42 -0.86
CA SER A 8 8.19 8.85 -0.64
C SER A 8 7.96 9.58 -1.95
N THR A 9 7.12 10.62 -1.91
CA THR A 9 6.96 11.58 -3.02
C THR A 9 8.19 12.47 -3.15
N ALA A 10 8.30 13.23 -4.23
CA ALA A 10 9.32 14.27 -4.40
C ALA A 10 9.29 15.31 -3.26
N ALA A 11 8.12 15.60 -2.69
CA ALA A 11 7.95 16.49 -1.55
C ALA A 11 8.31 15.84 -0.18
N GLY A 12 8.73 14.58 -0.18
CA GLY A 12 9.13 13.85 1.04
C GLY A 12 7.98 13.22 1.83
N LYS A 13 6.74 13.25 1.35
CA LYS A 13 5.61 12.58 1.97
C LYS A 13 5.79 11.07 1.88
N GLN A 14 5.75 10.37 3.02
CA GLN A 14 5.95 8.92 3.09
C GLN A 14 4.64 8.15 3.30
N PHE A 15 4.52 7.02 2.63
CA PHE A 15 3.40 6.09 2.78
C PHE A 15 3.78 4.69 2.31
N PHE A 16 3.07 3.70 2.82
CA PHE A 16 3.10 2.34 2.30
C PHE A 16 2.09 2.20 1.15
N LEU A 17 2.54 1.68 0.02
CA LEU A 17 1.68 1.29 -1.11
C LEU A 17 1.54 -0.22 -1.16
N LEU A 18 0.32 -0.71 -1.26
CA LEU A 18 -0.01 -2.14 -1.32
C LEU A 18 -1.30 -2.41 -2.12
N PRO A 19 -1.44 -3.58 -2.75
CA PRO A 19 -0.39 -4.52 -3.11
C PRO A 19 0.51 -3.93 -4.20
N VAL A 20 1.75 -4.42 -4.34
CA VAL A 20 2.68 -3.98 -5.40
C VAL A 20 3.23 -5.13 -6.25
N GLY A 21 3.03 -6.38 -5.85
CA GLY A 21 3.28 -7.55 -6.69
C GLY A 21 2.14 -7.76 -7.69
N ILE A 22 2.47 -8.01 -8.97
CA ILE A 22 1.48 -8.14 -10.04
C ILE A 22 0.50 -9.30 -9.84
N ASP A 23 0.83 -10.26 -9.01
CA ASP A 23 0.09 -11.45 -8.62
C ASP A 23 -0.53 -11.37 -7.21
N GLU A 24 -0.39 -10.22 -6.54
CA GLU A 24 -0.87 -9.98 -5.18
C GLU A 24 -2.22 -9.24 -5.16
N GLY A 25 -2.92 -9.32 -4.02
CA GLY A 25 -4.11 -8.52 -3.74
C GLY A 25 -5.33 -8.86 -4.62
N THR A 26 -5.41 -10.10 -5.11
CA THR A 26 -6.45 -10.57 -6.02
C THR A 26 -7.85 -10.61 -5.39
N SER A 27 -7.96 -10.53 -4.07
CA SER A 27 -9.23 -10.49 -3.35
C SER A 27 -9.26 -9.41 -2.28
N THR A 28 -10.45 -8.97 -1.90
CA THR A 28 -10.68 -8.03 -0.79
C THR A 28 -10.11 -8.56 0.53
N ILE A 29 -10.25 -9.87 0.78
CA ILE A 29 -9.72 -10.52 1.99
C ILE A 29 -8.19 -10.44 2.01
N ALA A 30 -7.51 -10.74 0.90
CA ALA A 30 -6.06 -10.67 0.81
C ALA A 30 -5.54 -9.24 1.04
N ARG A 31 -6.22 -8.24 0.47
CA ARG A 31 -5.87 -6.83 0.69
C ARG A 31 -6.13 -6.38 2.12
N ALA A 32 -7.26 -6.77 2.73
CA ALA A 32 -7.55 -6.46 4.13
C ALA A 32 -6.48 -7.04 5.07
N HIS A 33 -6.06 -8.28 4.84
CA HIS A 33 -4.98 -8.89 5.61
C HIS A 33 -3.68 -8.08 5.50
N LEU A 34 -3.28 -7.73 4.27
CA LEU A 34 -2.04 -6.97 4.04
C LEU A 34 -2.10 -5.57 4.68
N VAL A 35 -3.26 -4.90 4.65
CA VAL A 35 -3.49 -3.64 5.37
C VAL A 35 -3.30 -3.84 6.88
N THR A 36 -3.86 -4.90 7.44
CA THR A 36 -3.76 -5.19 8.88
C THR A 36 -2.31 -5.38 9.32
N GLU A 37 -1.54 -6.18 8.59
CA GLU A 37 -0.10 -6.40 8.85
C GLU A 37 0.70 -5.09 8.77
N THR A 38 0.42 -4.27 7.73
CA THR A 38 1.08 -2.96 7.56
C THR A 38 0.69 -1.98 8.68
N ALA A 39 -0.58 -1.99 9.09
CA ALA A 39 -1.07 -1.15 10.20
C ALA A 39 -0.45 -1.56 11.55
N GLN A 40 -0.28 -2.86 11.80
CA GLN A 40 0.42 -3.36 12.99
C GLN A 40 1.88 -2.90 13.00
N LEU A 41 2.57 -2.96 11.86
CA LEU A 41 3.93 -2.44 11.74
C LEU A 41 4.00 -0.94 12.08
N LEU A 42 3.12 -0.11 11.52
CA LEU A 42 3.08 1.32 11.83
C LEU A 42 2.81 1.57 13.31
N THR A 43 1.89 0.82 13.90
CA THR A 43 1.57 0.92 15.34
C THR A 43 2.78 0.56 16.21
N ALA A 44 3.53 -0.47 15.86
CA ALA A 44 4.76 -0.86 16.56
C ALA A 44 5.85 0.23 16.45
N LEU A 45 5.82 1.03 15.38
CA LEU A 45 6.67 2.21 15.19
C LEU A 45 6.11 3.49 15.83
N ASN A 46 5.03 3.41 16.63
CA ASN A 46 4.31 4.53 17.23
C ASN A 46 3.74 5.52 16.18
N VAL A 47 3.41 5.03 14.99
CA VAL A 47 2.74 5.81 13.93
C VAL A 47 1.29 5.36 13.84
N ARG A 48 0.35 6.29 13.95
CA ARG A 48 -1.09 5.99 13.79
C ARG A 48 -1.38 5.61 12.34
N PRO A 49 -1.92 4.40 12.06
CA PRO A 49 -2.31 4.00 10.72
C PRO A 49 -3.50 4.83 10.21
N LYS A 50 -3.40 5.32 8.98
CA LYS A 50 -4.48 5.97 8.22
C LYS A 50 -4.51 5.35 6.83
N VAL A 51 -5.62 4.72 6.48
CA VAL A 51 -5.74 3.92 5.26
C VAL A 51 -6.53 4.67 4.19
N GLY A 52 -5.93 4.87 3.03
CA GLY A 52 -6.57 5.36 1.81
C GLY A 52 -6.81 4.21 0.84
N VAL A 53 -8.07 3.91 0.54
CA VAL A 53 -8.44 2.86 -0.41
C VAL A 53 -8.72 3.48 -1.77
N LEU A 54 -8.11 2.93 -2.83
CA LEU A 54 -8.25 3.41 -4.20
C LEU A 54 -9.12 2.47 -5.04
N SER A 55 -9.74 3.03 -6.08
CA SER A 55 -10.50 2.33 -7.11
C SER A 55 -10.11 2.81 -8.52
N GLY A 56 -10.66 2.18 -9.56
CA GLY A 56 -10.37 2.51 -10.95
C GLY A 56 -11.20 3.66 -11.55
N GLY A 57 -12.00 4.36 -10.74
CA GLY A 57 -12.83 5.48 -11.17
C GLY A 57 -13.37 6.27 -10.00
N ARG A 58 -14.10 7.35 -10.29
CA ARG A 58 -14.90 8.10 -9.32
C ARG A 58 -16.28 7.50 -9.16
N SER A 59 -17.02 7.89 -8.12
CA SER A 59 -18.40 7.43 -7.90
C SER A 59 -19.33 7.74 -9.07
N GLU A 60 -19.10 8.86 -9.77
CA GLU A 60 -19.84 9.31 -10.95
C GLU A 60 -19.54 8.47 -12.21
N ASP A 61 -18.47 7.69 -12.19
CA ASP A 61 -18.09 6.80 -13.31
C ASP A 61 -18.82 5.45 -13.25
N LYS A 62 -19.65 5.21 -12.23
CA LYS A 62 -20.45 4.00 -12.10
C LYS A 62 -21.35 3.80 -13.31
N GLY A 63 -21.32 2.58 -13.88
CA GLY A 63 -22.07 2.21 -15.10
C GLY A 63 -21.32 2.46 -16.40
N ARG A 64 -20.11 3.08 -16.39
CA ARG A 64 -19.34 3.31 -17.63
C ARG A 64 -18.71 2.03 -18.16
N THR A 65 -18.16 1.20 -17.28
CA THR A 65 -17.63 -0.11 -17.62
C THR A 65 -17.74 -1.05 -16.42
N GLU A 66 -17.95 -2.33 -16.70
CA GLU A 66 -17.99 -3.38 -15.67
C GLU A 66 -16.68 -3.46 -14.84
N ALA A 67 -15.53 -3.18 -15.47
CA ALA A 67 -14.24 -3.18 -14.79
C ALA A 67 -14.16 -2.07 -13.73
N VAL A 68 -14.62 -0.85 -14.06
CA VAL A 68 -14.69 0.26 -13.12
C VAL A 68 -15.65 -0.06 -11.98
N ASP A 69 -16.86 -0.55 -12.29
CA ASP A 69 -17.88 -0.87 -11.30
C ASP A 69 -17.39 -1.92 -10.29
N ARG A 70 -16.67 -2.94 -10.76
CA ARG A 70 -16.05 -3.95 -9.88
C ARG A 70 -15.02 -3.33 -8.92
N THR A 71 -14.19 -2.41 -9.40
CA THR A 71 -13.18 -1.76 -8.53
C THR A 71 -13.83 -0.83 -7.52
N LEU A 72 -14.87 -0.08 -7.91
CA LEU A 72 -15.63 0.79 -7.01
C LEU A 72 -16.29 -0.02 -5.89
N ALA A 73 -17.04 -1.07 -6.24
CA ALA A 73 -17.70 -1.95 -5.28
C ALA A 73 -16.69 -2.63 -4.34
N SER A 74 -15.54 -3.05 -4.89
CA SER A 74 -14.48 -3.69 -4.10
C SER A 74 -13.80 -2.73 -3.14
N ALA A 75 -13.57 -1.47 -3.53
CA ALA A 75 -13.00 -0.44 -2.66
C ALA A 75 -13.95 -0.06 -1.53
N GLU A 76 -15.24 0.04 -1.84
CA GLU A 76 -16.29 0.32 -0.85
C GLU A 76 -16.39 -0.79 0.20
N ALA A 77 -16.47 -2.05 -0.24
CA ALA A 77 -16.51 -3.21 0.64
C ALA A 77 -15.25 -3.34 1.52
N LEU A 78 -14.06 -3.11 0.94
CA LEU A 78 -12.80 -3.12 1.68
C LEU A 78 -12.77 -2.03 2.74
N THR A 79 -13.17 -0.80 2.39
CA THR A 79 -13.19 0.33 3.33
C THR A 79 -14.08 0.04 4.52
N GLU A 80 -15.28 -0.50 4.28
CA GLU A 80 -16.22 -0.87 5.36
C GLU A 80 -15.67 -2.00 6.23
N GLN A 81 -15.07 -3.02 5.63
CA GLN A 81 -14.41 -4.10 6.37
C GLN A 81 -13.29 -3.58 7.28
N LEU A 82 -12.45 -2.65 6.79
CA LEU A 82 -11.35 -2.07 7.56
C LEU A 82 -11.87 -1.20 8.72
N ARG A 83 -12.92 -0.40 8.48
CA ARG A 83 -13.59 0.39 9.53
C ARG A 83 -14.20 -0.50 10.60
N SER A 84 -14.87 -1.57 10.22
CA SER A 84 -15.45 -2.54 11.15
C SER A 84 -14.38 -3.25 11.98
N ALA A 85 -13.15 -3.35 11.47
CA ALA A 85 -11.97 -3.83 12.21
C ALA A 85 -11.28 -2.75 13.06
N GLY A 86 -11.84 -1.54 13.16
CA GLY A 86 -11.33 -0.45 13.98
C GLY A 86 -10.22 0.40 13.34
N LEU A 87 -9.97 0.24 12.04
CA LEU A 87 -8.98 1.03 11.31
C LEU A 87 -9.58 2.35 10.80
N ASP A 88 -8.77 3.42 10.81
CA ASP A 88 -9.10 4.71 10.20
C ASP A 88 -8.94 4.59 8.68
N ALA A 89 -10.01 4.25 7.98
CA ALA A 89 -10.00 3.96 6.54
C ALA A 89 -10.95 4.89 5.78
N THR A 90 -10.49 5.42 4.64
CA THR A 90 -11.27 6.29 3.74
C THR A 90 -11.16 5.80 2.31
N ASN A 91 -12.29 5.75 1.59
CA ASN A 91 -12.33 5.49 0.16
C ASN A 91 -12.11 6.80 -0.60
N TYR A 92 -11.02 6.89 -1.31
CA TYR A 92 -10.65 8.05 -2.14
C TYR A 92 -10.98 7.85 -3.62
N ASN A 93 -11.60 6.73 -3.98
CA ASN A 93 -11.84 6.42 -5.39
C ASN A 93 -10.52 6.42 -6.18
N ILE A 94 -10.44 7.13 -7.31
CA ILE A 94 -9.22 7.22 -8.12
C ILE A 94 -8.30 8.39 -7.67
N LEU A 95 -8.70 9.19 -6.68
CA LEU A 95 -8.02 10.42 -6.29
C LEU A 95 -6.79 10.12 -5.40
N ILE A 96 -5.74 9.60 -6.03
CA ILE A 96 -4.50 9.22 -5.35
C ILE A 96 -3.80 10.41 -4.70
N GLU A 97 -3.92 11.60 -5.29
CA GLU A 97 -3.40 12.85 -4.76
C GLU A 97 -3.98 13.16 -3.39
N ASP A 98 -5.31 13.07 -3.22
CA ASP A 98 -5.99 13.32 -1.94
C ASP A 98 -5.67 12.22 -0.92
N ALA A 99 -5.62 10.96 -1.38
CA ALA A 99 -5.25 9.82 -0.55
C ALA A 99 -3.84 9.98 0.01
N THR A 100 -2.89 10.41 -0.81
CA THR A 100 -1.49 10.61 -0.41
C THR A 100 -1.34 11.71 0.63
N GLU A 101 -2.13 12.79 0.56
CA GLU A 101 -2.11 13.86 1.56
C GLU A 101 -2.61 13.43 2.94
N SER A 102 -3.58 12.56 2.98
CA SER A 102 -4.33 12.26 4.21
C SER A 102 -4.01 10.91 4.83
N SER A 103 -3.34 10.00 4.09
CA SER A 103 -3.12 8.62 4.51
C SER A 103 -1.63 8.25 4.49
N ASN A 104 -1.27 7.22 5.26
CA ASN A 104 0.08 6.64 5.27
C ASN A 104 0.10 5.15 4.88
N ILE A 105 -1.08 4.59 4.55
CA ILE A 105 -1.24 3.31 3.88
C ILE A 105 -2.16 3.53 2.68
N LEU A 106 -1.68 3.32 1.47
CA LEU A 106 -2.47 3.42 0.24
C LEU A 106 -2.72 2.03 -0.34
N VAL A 107 -3.99 1.72 -0.56
CA VAL A 107 -4.42 0.41 -1.08
C VAL A 107 -4.84 0.56 -2.53
N ALA A 108 -4.04 0.03 -3.44
CA ALA A 108 -4.36 -0.03 -4.86
C ALA A 108 -5.48 -1.05 -5.15
N PRO A 109 -6.24 -0.90 -6.25
CA PRO A 109 -7.28 -1.86 -6.65
C PRO A 109 -6.77 -3.30 -6.78
N ASP A 110 -5.55 -3.46 -7.28
CA ASP A 110 -4.85 -4.73 -7.48
C ASP A 110 -3.33 -4.51 -7.56
N GLY A 111 -2.57 -5.60 -7.64
CA GLY A 111 -1.12 -5.55 -7.68
C GLY A 111 -0.55 -4.96 -8.98
N VAL A 112 -1.27 -5.07 -10.11
CA VAL A 112 -0.85 -4.46 -11.38
C VAL A 112 -0.93 -2.93 -11.27
N SER A 113 -2.06 -2.41 -10.77
CA SER A 113 -2.27 -0.98 -10.52
C SER A 113 -1.24 -0.45 -9.52
N GLY A 114 -1.01 -1.16 -8.41
CA GLY A 114 0.00 -0.77 -7.42
C GLY A 114 1.41 -0.76 -7.99
N ASN A 115 1.77 -1.72 -8.83
CA ASN A 115 3.07 -1.73 -9.50
C ASN A 115 3.24 -0.56 -10.47
N LEU A 116 2.20 -0.20 -11.22
CA LEU A 116 2.23 0.96 -12.11
C LEU A 116 2.35 2.27 -11.33
N ILE A 117 1.61 2.43 -10.23
CA ILE A 117 1.72 3.60 -9.33
C ILE A 117 3.15 3.70 -8.79
N PHE A 118 3.71 2.60 -8.27
CA PHE A 118 5.10 2.55 -7.81
C PHE A 118 6.06 3.02 -8.90
N ARG A 119 5.97 2.45 -10.09
CA ARG A 119 6.88 2.77 -11.20
C ARG A 119 6.75 4.21 -11.66
N THR A 120 5.52 4.72 -11.77
CA THR A 120 5.26 6.11 -12.16
C THR A 120 5.85 7.08 -11.14
N LEU A 121 5.60 6.85 -9.85
CA LEU A 121 6.10 7.72 -8.78
C LEU A 121 7.63 7.73 -8.71
N VAL A 122 8.25 6.53 -8.74
CA VAL A 122 9.70 6.41 -8.50
C VAL A 122 10.53 6.77 -9.74
N PHE A 123 10.08 6.40 -10.94
CA PHE A 123 10.89 6.57 -12.15
C PHE A 123 10.51 7.80 -12.98
N LEU A 124 9.35 8.40 -12.76
CA LEU A 124 8.87 9.57 -13.51
C LEU A 124 8.57 10.77 -12.60
N GLY A 125 8.22 10.53 -11.33
CA GLY A 125 7.75 11.56 -10.40
C GLY A 125 8.78 11.98 -9.33
N ASP A 126 10.07 11.68 -9.51
CA ASP A 126 11.14 11.99 -8.56
C ASP A 126 10.92 11.47 -7.13
N GLY A 127 10.01 10.52 -6.97
CA GLY A 127 9.80 9.81 -5.72
C GLY A 127 10.88 8.76 -5.45
N LYS A 128 10.87 8.19 -4.25
CA LYS A 128 11.83 7.15 -3.84
C LYS A 128 11.13 5.92 -3.31
N GLY A 129 11.68 4.74 -3.62
CA GLY A 129 11.31 3.47 -3.00
C GLY A 129 12.36 3.11 -1.93
N HIS A 130 11.90 2.84 -0.72
CA HIS A 130 12.76 2.53 0.43
C HIS A 130 12.85 1.04 0.74
N GLY A 131 12.11 0.21 0.02
CA GLY A 131 12.01 -1.23 0.21
C GLY A 131 10.58 -1.69 0.42
N ALA A 132 10.34 -2.99 0.25
CA ALA A 132 9.04 -3.61 0.41
C ALA A 132 9.15 -4.83 1.34
N PRO A 133 8.82 -4.66 2.64
CA PRO A 133 8.76 -5.78 3.57
C PRO A 133 7.70 -6.79 3.16
N PHE A 134 8.02 -8.06 3.32
CA PHE A 134 7.09 -9.18 3.20
C PHE A 134 6.44 -9.49 4.54
N PHE A 135 5.16 -9.82 4.49
CA PHE A 135 4.38 -10.28 5.62
C PHE A 135 3.96 -11.75 5.47
N GLY A 136 3.65 -12.39 6.60
CA GLY A 136 3.21 -13.78 6.62
C GLY A 136 4.34 -14.81 6.40
N ILE A 137 5.59 -14.45 6.72
CA ILE A 137 6.77 -15.33 6.68
C ILE A 137 7.52 -15.26 8.01
N PRO A 138 8.22 -16.35 8.44
CA PRO A 138 8.83 -16.44 9.77
C PRO A 138 10.20 -15.73 9.88
N TYR A 139 10.58 -14.92 8.91
CA TYR A 139 11.85 -14.19 8.87
C TYR A 139 11.67 -12.82 8.25
N THR A 140 12.55 -11.88 8.57
CA THR A 140 12.55 -10.55 7.96
C THR A 140 13.07 -10.65 6.52
N PHE A 141 12.24 -10.22 5.58
CA PHE A 141 12.61 -10.10 4.17
C PHE A 141 12.09 -8.78 3.61
N VAL A 142 12.98 -8.02 2.98
CA VAL A 142 12.65 -6.74 2.31
C VAL A 142 13.04 -6.84 0.85
N ASP A 143 12.04 -6.76 -0.02
CA ASP A 143 12.25 -6.74 -1.48
C ASP A 143 12.66 -5.34 -1.96
N THR A 144 13.36 -5.30 -3.07
CA THR A 144 13.80 -4.05 -3.70
C THR A 144 13.50 -4.08 -5.19
N SER A 145 13.34 -2.91 -5.79
CA SER A 145 13.20 -2.83 -7.25
C SER A 145 14.49 -3.25 -7.96
N ARG A 146 14.37 -4.16 -8.91
CA ARG A 146 15.49 -4.58 -9.79
C ARG A 146 16.09 -3.42 -10.62
N ALA A 147 15.35 -2.34 -10.79
CA ALA A 147 15.81 -1.14 -11.49
C ALA A 147 16.54 -0.14 -10.57
N GLY A 148 16.56 -0.37 -9.25
CA GLY A 148 17.25 0.46 -8.28
C GLY A 148 18.72 0.04 -8.09
N ALA A 149 19.62 1.01 -7.95
CA ALA A 149 21.04 0.78 -7.68
C ALA A 149 21.43 0.96 -6.21
N ALA A 150 20.52 1.44 -5.36
CA ALA A 150 20.78 1.74 -3.95
C ALA A 150 19.90 0.86 -3.04
N PHE A 151 20.53 0.05 -2.20
CA PHE A 151 19.86 -0.86 -1.27
C PHE A 151 19.94 -0.42 0.18
N GLY A 152 20.56 0.74 0.47
CA GLY A 152 20.80 1.22 1.84
C GLY A 152 19.54 1.30 2.68
N ASP A 153 18.48 1.91 2.16
CA ASP A 153 17.20 2.06 2.88
C ASP A 153 16.55 0.69 3.19
N ALA A 154 16.62 -0.24 2.23
CA ALA A 154 16.08 -1.59 2.43
C ALA A 154 16.86 -2.39 3.49
N ILE A 155 18.19 -2.21 3.57
CA ILE A 155 19.03 -2.82 4.61
C ILE A 155 18.69 -2.23 5.99
N ILE A 156 18.55 -0.90 6.08
CA ILE A 156 18.15 -0.21 7.31
C ILE A 156 16.77 -0.69 7.74
N MET A 157 15.82 -0.77 6.82
CA MET A 157 14.47 -1.27 7.08
C MET A 157 14.51 -2.73 7.60
N ALA A 158 15.26 -3.62 6.96
CA ALA A 158 15.38 -5.00 7.40
C ALA A 158 15.96 -5.10 8.81
N GLY A 159 16.96 -4.30 9.14
CA GLY A 159 17.52 -4.21 10.50
C GLY A 159 16.50 -3.73 11.53
N ALA A 160 15.74 -2.68 11.21
CA ALA A 160 14.69 -2.15 12.08
C ALA A 160 13.57 -3.19 12.32
N LEU A 161 13.10 -3.86 11.27
CA LEU A 161 12.09 -4.91 11.38
C LEU A 161 12.57 -6.13 12.19
N SER A 162 13.82 -6.53 12.02
CA SER A 162 14.41 -7.63 12.82
C SER A 162 14.47 -7.28 14.31
N ASN A 163 14.77 -6.04 14.66
CA ASN A 163 14.77 -5.58 16.04
C ASN A 163 13.36 -5.55 16.65
N LEU A 164 12.35 -5.11 15.87
CA LEU A 164 10.95 -5.14 16.33
C LEU A 164 10.43 -6.55 16.58
N ALA A 165 10.88 -7.53 15.80
CA ALA A 165 10.47 -8.93 15.96
C ALA A 165 11.07 -9.61 17.20
N GLN A 166 12.09 -9.03 17.82
CA GLN A 166 12.79 -9.53 19.01
C GLN A 166 12.35 -8.85 20.31
N ALA A 167 11.57 -7.78 20.21
CA ALA A 167 11.08 -6.98 21.33
C ALA A 167 9.70 -7.47 21.81
#